data_4f38729308abe369703b6b3f24aa00c2
#
_entry.id   4f38729308abe369703b6b3f24aa00c2
#
_cell.length_a   1.000
_cell.length_b   1.000
_cell.length_c   1.000
_cell.angle_alpha   90.00
_cell.angle_beta   90.00
_cell.angle_gamma   90.00
#
_symmetry.space_group_name_H-M   'P 1'
#
loop_
_entity.id
_entity.type
_entity.pdbx_description
1 polymer ?
#
loop_
_entity_poly.entity_id
_entity_poly.type
_entity_poly.pdbx_seq_one_letter_code
_entity_poly.pdbx_strand_id
1 'polypeptide(L)'
;MTVVVLAGGTGGAKLARGMLDVVGEELVVVANTADDVELYGAHVSPDPDLVAFWLADRIDARGWGLAGDTFHAMDRLRARGEEVWFNLGDEDLEIGRDRARRLAAGQRLTEALDALRDTLRVPARILPMSDDPVRTWVDGTPFQEWMIRTGGRAGATAVGRVELRGAQAAGPPPEVLDALAAARAIVIGPSNPVISIGPILAVPGVREALRAAPAPVVAVSPIVGGAVLKGPTAVFMRAMGVAPDAAGVARLYDGVIDGLVADGPVDGLPVLQTDVRMDGADGRARLARETLAFAAALA
;
A
#
# COMPACT_ATOMS: atom_id res chain seq x y z
N MET A 1 7.73 -6.13 -20.68
CA MET A 1 8.41 -6.43 -19.40
C MET A 1 7.76 -5.58 -18.33
N THR A 2 7.49 -6.14 -17.15
CA THR A 2 6.66 -5.54 -16.11
C THR A 2 7.52 -4.79 -15.09
N VAL A 3 7.02 -3.68 -14.55
CA VAL A 3 7.51 -3.05 -13.32
C VAL A 3 6.50 -3.32 -12.22
N VAL A 4 6.93 -3.96 -11.14
CA VAL A 4 6.06 -4.28 -10.01
C VAL A 4 6.31 -3.32 -8.86
N VAL A 5 5.23 -2.74 -8.29
CA VAL A 5 5.30 -1.90 -7.10
C VAL A 5 4.49 -2.55 -5.97
N LEU A 6 5.14 -2.85 -4.85
CA LEU A 6 4.44 -3.22 -3.62
C LEU A 6 4.01 -1.94 -2.90
N ALA A 7 2.73 -1.76 -2.65
CA ALA A 7 2.18 -0.51 -2.12
C ALA A 7 1.12 -0.74 -1.04
N GLY A 8 1.09 0.18 -0.08
CA GLY A 8 0.02 0.40 0.86
C GLY A 8 0.07 1.85 1.33
N GLY A 9 -1.07 2.44 1.65
CA GLY A 9 -1.15 3.84 2.08
C GLY A 9 -0.68 4.88 1.06
N THR A 10 -0.64 6.13 1.49
CA THR A 10 -0.43 7.30 0.61
C THR A 10 0.94 7.30 -0.07
N GLY A 11 2.01 6.86 0.61
CA GLY A 11 3.37 6.91 0.06
C GLY A 11 3.53 5.97 -1.13
N GLY A 12 3.07 4.73 -0.99
CA GLY A 12 3.10 3.73 -2.05
C GLY A 12 2.23 4.13 -3.25
N ALA A 13 1.02 4.63 -3.00
CA ALA A 13 0.11 5.10 -4.05
C ALA A 13 0.68 6.28 -4.85
N LYS A 14 1.34 7.24 -4.17
CA LYS A 14 2.02 8.37 -4.84
C LYS A 14 3.18 7.90 -5.73
N LEU A 15 4.00 6.96 -5.24
CA LEU A 15 5.08 6.42 -6.04
C LEU A 15 4.54 5.63 -7.24
N ALA A 16 3.50 4.81 -7.04
CA ALA A 16 2.84 4.08 -8.12
C ALA A 16 2.32 5.06 -9.20
N ARG A 17 1.74 6.20 -8.81
CA ARG A 17 1.33 7.23 -9.77
C ARG A 17 2.51 7.80 -10.55
N GLY A 18 3.64 8.06 -9.88
CA GLY A 18 4.88 8.48 -10.56
C GLY A 18 5.45 7.39 -11.48
N MET A 19 5.38 6.13 -11.08
CA MET A 19 5.77 4.99 -11.94
C MET A 19 4.88 4.91 -13.18
N LEU A 20 3.57 5.12 -13.04
CA LEU A 20 2.65 5.16 -14.18
C LEU A 20 3.05 6.20 -15.22
N ASP A 21 3.50 7.38 -14.79
CA ASP A 21 4.00 8.44 -15.70
C ASP A 21 5.26 8.01 -16.48
N VAL A 22 6.04 7.08 -15.94
CA VAL A 22 7.32 6.65 -16.51
C VAL A 22 7.21 5.38 -17.36
N VAL A 23 6.41 4.40 -16.91
CA VAL A 23 6.35 3.08 -17.54
C VAL A 23 4.98 2.72 -18.14
N GLY A 24 3.97 3.57 -17.93
CA GLY A 24 2.64 3.36 -18.51
C GLY A 24 2.01 2.02 -18.09
N GLU A 25 1.48 1.30 -19.06
CA GLU A 25 0.78 0.01 -18.89
C GLU A 25 1.68 -1.13 -18.41
N GLU A 26 3.01 -0.97 -18.41
CA GLU A 26 3.92 -1.97 -17.85
C GLU A 26 3.84 -2.04 -16.31
N LEU A 27 3.16 -1.06 -15.66
CA LEU A 27 3.02 -1.02 -14.21
C LEU A 27 2.04 -2.06 -13.70
N VAL A 28 2.47 -2.84 -12.71
CA VAL A 28 1.61 -3.66 -11.86
C VAL A 28 1.81 -3.24 -10.41
N VAL A 29 0.73 -2.97 -9.70
CA VAL A 29 0.78 -2.63 -8.28
C VAL A 29 0.21 -3.79 -7.47
N VAL A 30 0.98 -4.31 -6.52
CA VAL A 30 0.49 -5.27 -5.52
C VAL A 30 0.15 -4.48 -4.26
N ALA A 31 -1.14 -4.40 -3.95
CA ALA A 31 -1.65 -3.58 -2.87
C ALA A 31 -1.93 -4.40 -1.61
N ASN A 32 -1.66 -3.79 -0.45
CA ASN A 32 -2.02 -4.35 0.85
C ASN A 32 -3.55 -4.42 1.02
N THR A 33 -4.06 -5.58 1.42
CA THR A 33 -5.49 -5.82 1.71
C THR A 33 -5.75 -6.18 3.17
N ALA A 34 -4.71 -6.10 4.03
CA ALA A 34 -4.85 -6.42 5.44
C ALA A 34 -5.60 -5.35 6.25
N ASP A 35 -5.87 -4.22 5.64
CA ASP A 35 -6.61 -3.11 6.23
C ASP A 35 -8.09 -3.10 5.76
N ASP A 36 -8.49 -4.08 4.96
CA ASP A 36 -9.86 -4.22 4.47
C ASP A 36 -10.84 -4.40 5.63
N VAL A 37 -12.03 -3.83 5.47
CA VAL A 37 -13.08 -3.86 6.48
C VAL A 37 -14.46 -3.90 5.84
N GLU A 38 -15.36 -4.71 6.43
CA GLU A 38 -16.76 -4.79 6.03
C GLU A 38 -17.59 -3.80 6.85
N LEU A 39 -18.06 -2.72 6.19
CA LEU A 39 -18.82 -1.63 6.82
C LEU A 39 -19.98 -1.17 5.92
N TYR A 40 -21.11 -0.85 6.52
CA TYR A 40 -22.29 -0.25 5.85
C TYR A 40 -22.75 -1.03 4.59
N GLY A 41 -22.56 -2.38 4.61
CA GLY A 41 -22.86 -3.26 3.49
C GLY A 41 -21.87 -3.17 2.32
N ALA A 42 -20.70 -2.62 2.56
CA ALA A 42 -19.59 -2.51 1.63
C ALA A 42 -18.38 -3.32 2.10
N HIS A 43 -17.60 -3.84 1.16
CA HIS A 43 -16.24 -4.31 1.39
C HIS A 43 -15.29 -3.16 1.05
N VAL A 44 -14.85 -2.44 2.06
CA VAL A 44 -13.94 -1.30 1.95
C VAL A 44 -12.52 -1.82 1.92
N SER A 45 -11.77 -1.47 0.88
CA SER A 45 -10.39 -1.91 0.65
C SER A 45 -9.47 -0.67 0.55
N PRO A 46 -9.08 -0.05 1.68
CA PRO A 46 -8.53 1.30 1.69
C PRO A 46 -7.28 1.48 0.84
N ASP A 47 -6.33 0.55 0.90
CA ASP A 47 -5.07 0.69 0.17
C ASP A 47 -5.21 0.44 -1.34
N PRO A 48 -5.90 -0.61 -1.83
CA PRO A 48 -6.22 -0.77 -3.24
C PRO A 48 -7.01 0.39 -3.83
N ASP A 49 -8.03 0.88 -3.09
CA ASP A 49 -8.86 2.01 -3.53
C ASP A 49 -8.02 3.29 -3.64
N LEU A 50 -7.17 3.56 -2.63
CA LEU A 50 -6.25 4.69 -2.65
C LEU A 50 -5.29 4.63 -3.84
N VAL A 51 -4.73 3.46 -4.15
CA VAL A 51 -3.90 3.25 -5.35
C VAL A 51 -4.70 3.55 -6.60
N ALA A 52 -5.91 2.98 -6.74
CA ALA A 52 -6.77 3.19 -7.91
C ALA A 52 -7.12 4.67 -8.11
N PHE A 53 -7.46 5.39 -7.03
CA PHE A 53 -7.80 6.82 -7.10
C PHE A 53 -6.60 7.69 -7.47
N TRP A 54 -5.40 7.37 -6.97
CA TRP A 54 -4.17 8.05 -7.39
C TRP A 54 -3.85 7.79 -8.86
N LEU A 55 -3.93 6.54 -9.33
CA LEU A 55 -3.63 6.19 -10.72
C LEU A 55 -4.64 6.78 -11.70
N ALA A 56 -5.89 6.97 -11.27
CA ALA A 56 -6.96 7.60 -12.06
C ALA A 56 -6.94 9.15 -12.00
N ASP A 57 -6.02 9.78 -11.25
CA ASP A 57 -6.01 11.22 -10.95
C ASP A 57 -7.32 11.72 -10.32
N ARG A 58 -8.02 10.84 -9.57
CA ARG A 58 -9.28 11.12 -8.89
C ARG A 58 -9.16 11.26 -7.37
N ILE A 59 -7.95 11.30 -6.85
CA ILE A 59 -7.72 11.46 -5.41
C ILE A 59 -8.14 12.85 -4.93
N ASP A 60 -8.82 12.91 -3.79
CA ASP A 60 -9.18 14.18 -3.15
C ASP A 60 -7.95 14.90 -2.58
N ALA A 61 -8.03 16.23 -2.48
CA ALA A 61 -6.95 17.08 -1.96
C ALA A 61 -6.51 16.75 -0.53
N ARG A 62 -7.39 16.11 0.26
CA ARG A 62 -7.06 15.57 1.59
C ARG A 62 -6.05 14.43 1.54
N GLY A 63 -5.87 13.80 0.36
CA GLY A 63 -4.99 12.68 0.12
C GLY A 63 -5.62 11.31 0.40
N TRP A 64 -6.96 11.25 0.52
CA TRP A 64 -7.78 10.04 0.63
C TRP A 64 -9.19 10.27 0.09
N GLY A 65 -9.87 9.20 -0.35
CA GLY A 65 -11.19 9.26 -0.96
C GLY A 65 -11.18 9.92 -2.35
N LEU A 66 -12.34 9.97 -2.99
CA LEU A 66 -12.53 10.52 -4.32
C LEU A 66 -12.72 12.03 -4.29
N ALA A 67 -12.13 12.72 -5.25
CA ALA A 67 -12.32 14.16 -5.44
C ALA A 67 -13.76 14.47 -5.84
N GLY A 68 -14.39 15.40 -5.11
CA GLY A 68 -15.76 15.82 -5.37
C GLY A 68 -16.84 14.87 -4.84
N ASP A 69 -16.48 13.82 -4.10
CA ASP A 69 -17.46 12.91 -3.50
C ASP A 69 -18.28 13.59 -2.41
N THR A 70 -19.49 13.09 -2.20
CA THR A 70 -20.44 13.58 -1.21
C THR A 70 -20.58 12.60 -0.03
N PHE A 71 -21.28 12.97 1.05
CA PHE A 71 -21.38 12.16 2.27
C PHE A 71 -22.83 11.97 2.73
N HIS A 72 -23.78 12.03 1.82
CA HIS A 72 -25.22 11.96 2.15
C HIS A 72 -25.62 10.64 2.82
N ALA A 73 -24.99 9.52 2.44
CA ALA A 73 -25.26 8.23 3.07
C ALA A 73 -24.83 8.24 4.54
N MET A 74 -23.63 8.74 4.83
CA MET A 74 -23.11 8.84 6.19
C MET A 74 -23.93 9.81 7.05
N ASP A 75 -24.38 10.92 6.48
CA ASP A 75 -25.23 11.89 7.18
C ASP A 75 -26.62 11.29 7.51
N ARG A 76 -27.19 10.47 6.62
CA ARG A 76 -28.43 9.73 6.89
C ARG A 76 -28.27 8.69 8.01
N LEU A 77 -27.13 7.99 8.07
CA LEU A 77 -26.84 7.05 9.17
C LEU A 77 -26.77 7.79 10.51
N ARG A 78 -26.01 8.90 10.56
CA ARG A 78 -25.93 9.76 11.77
C ARG A 78 -27.30 10.28 12.20
N ALA A 79 -28.13 10.71 11.26
CA ALA A 79 -29.49 11.21 11.56
C ALA A 79 -30.41 10.12 12.16
N ARG A 80 -30.09 8.85 11.95
CA ARG A 80 -30.79 7.68 12.55
C ARG A 80 -30.19 7.27 13.90
N GLY A 81 -29.14 7.97 14.37
CA GLY A 81 -28.45 7.63 15.62
C GLY A 81 -27.43 6.49 15.47
N GLU A 82 -27.05 6.11 14.24
CA GLU A 82 -26.04 5.10 14.01
C GLU A 82 -24.63 5.68 14.21
N GLU A 83 -23.71 4.90 14.81
CA GLU A 83 -22.31 5.31 14.94
C GLU A 83 -21.61 5.25 13.59
N VAL A 84 -21.23 6.42 13.06
CA VAL A 84 -20.41 6.53 11.84
C VAL A 84 -18.98 6.87 12.24
N TRP A 85 -18.21 5.84 12.56
CA TRP A 85 -16.79 5.99 12.92
C TRP A 85 -15.89 6.06 11.69
N PHE A 86 -16.28 5.45 10.55
CA PHE A 86 -15.56 5.53 9.27
C PHE A 86 -16.40 6.33 8.27
N ASN A 87 -15.93 7.51 7.90
CA ASN A 87 -16.67 8.43 7.05
C ASN A 87 -16.33 8.18 5.58
N LEU A 88 -17.17 7.40 4.88
CA LEU A 88 -17.03 7.10 3.45
C LEU A 88 -17.81 8.10 2.61
N GLY A 89 -17.25 8.47 1.46
CA GLY A 89 -17.99 9.19 0.43
C GLY A 89 -19.08 8.30 -0.21
N ASP A 90 -20.04 8.90 -0.87
CA ASP A 90 -21.17 8.19 -1.48
C ASP A 90 -20.72 7.32 -2.66
N GLU A 91 -19.78 7.83 -3.50
CA GLU A 91 -19.19 7.09 -4.62
C GLU A 91 -18.23 6.01 -4.11
N ASP A 92 -17.39 6.32 -3.13
CA ASP A 92 -16.48 5.38 -2.46
C ASP A 92 -17.27 4.21 -1.82
N LEU A 93 -18.37 4.52 -1.13
CA LEU A 93 -19.28 3.52 -0.56
C LEU A 93 -19.89 2.61 -1.64
N GLU A 94 -20.27 3.14 -2.81
CA GLU A 94 -20.85 2.34 -3.89
C GLU A 94 -19.80 1.44 -4.55
N ILE A 95 -18.54 1.87 -4.66
CA ILE A 95 -17.41 1.04 -5.07
C ILE A 95 -17.25 -0.16 -4.12
N GLY A 96 -17.26 0.10 -2.81
CA GLY A 96 -17.17 -0.97 -1.81
C GLY A 96 -18.38 -1.91 -1.83
N ARG A 97 -19.58 -1.41 -2.11
CA ARG A 97 -20.80 -2.22 -2.26
C ARG A 97 -20.77 -3.09 -3.52
N ASP A 98 -20.28 -2.56 -4.64
CA ASP A 98 -20.10 -3.36 -5.85
C ASP A 98 -19.10 -4.50 -5.59
N ARG A 99 -17.97 -4.19 -4.94
CA ARG A 99 -17.00 -5.21 -4.52
C ARG A 99 -17.65 -6.27 -3.63
N ALA A 100 -18.42 -5.87 -2.61
CA ALA A 100 -19.12 -6.80 -1.74
C ALA A 100 -20.10 -7.71 -2.50
N ARG A 101 -20.86 -7.18 -3.49
CA ARG A 101 -21.75 -7.97 -4.36
C ARG A 101 -20.98 -8.99 -5.19
N ARG A 102 -19.83 -8.62 -5.76
CA ARG A 102 -18.97 -9.50 -6.56
C ARG A 102 -18.41 -10.65 -5.73
N LEU A 103 -17.87 -10.32 -4.55
CA LEU A 103 -17.36 -11.32 -3.61
C LEU A 103 -18.47 -12.29 -3.15
N ALA A 104 -19.66 -11.77 -2.83
CA ALA A 104 -20.82 -12.60 -2.48
C ALA A 104 -21.29 -13.50 -3.64
N ALA A 105 -21.05 -13.10 -4.89
CA ALA A 105 -21.30 -13.91 -6.09
C ALA A 105 -20.19 -14.92 -6.40
N GLY A 106 -19.16 -15.03 -5.53
CA GLY A 106 -18.06 -16.00 -5.67
C GLY A 106 -16.90 -15.52 -6.55
N GLN A 107 -16.85 -14.25 -6.94
CA GLN A 107 -15.69 -13.68 -7.62
C GLN A 107 -14.53 -13.49 -6.63
N ARG A 108 -13.30 -13.57 -7.13
CA ARG A 108 -12.10 -13.27 -6.36
C ARG A 108 -11.93 -11.75 -6.16
N LEU A 109 -11.21 -11.35 -5.12
CA LEU A 109 -10.86 -9.93 -4.91
C LEU A 109 -10.07 -9.36 -6.09
N THR A 110 -9.16 -10.15 -6.68
CA THR A 110 -8.44 -9.82 -7.92
C THR A 110 -9.40 -9.39 -9.03
N GLU A 111 -10.48 -10.15 -9.28
CA GLU A 111 -11.48 -9.83 -10.32
C GLU A 111 -12.29 -8.58 -9.98
N ALA A 112 -12.59 -8.37 -8.70
CA ALA A 112 -13.27 -7.17 -8.25
C ALA A 112 -12.42 -5.90 -8.41
N LEU A 113 -11.10 -6.00 -8.18
CA LEU A 113 -10.16 -4.89 -8.41
C LEU A 113 -9.93 -4.64 -9.90
N ASP A 114 -9.89 -5.67 -10.76
CA ASP A 114 -9.85 -5.49 -12.21
C ASP A 114 -11.11 -4.74 -12.70
N ALA A 115 -12.31 -5.03 -12.17
CA ALA A 115 -13.53 -4.30 -12.50
C ALA A 115 -13.49 -2.82 -12.03
N LEU A 116 -12.92 -2.54 -10.86
CA LEU A 116 -12.69 -1.16 -10.40
C LEU A 116 -11.74 -0.42 -11.32
N ARG A 117 -10.61 -1.05 -11.67
CA ARG A 117 -9.63 -0.53 -12.62
C ARG A 117 -10.27 -0.13 -13.94
N ASP A 118 -11.11 -1.00 -14.50
CA ASP A 118 -11.81 -0.76 -15.78
C ASP A 118 -12.81 0.40 -15.65
N THR A 119 -13.55 0.48 -14.54
CA THR A 119 -14.49 1.58 -14.23
C THR A 119 -13.77 2.91 -14.18
N LEU A 120 -12.61 2.97 -13.51
CA LEU A 120 -11.79 4.17 -13.38
C LEU A 120 -10.88 4.42 -14.59
N ARG A 121 -10.83 3.50 -15.56
CA ARG A 121 -9.95 3.54 -16.75
C ARG A 121 -8.47 3.68 -16.40
N VAL A 122 -8.04 2.99 -15.36
CA VAL A 122 -6.63 2.95 -14.97
C VAL A 122 -5.89 1.99 -15.90
N PRO A 123 -4.81 2.40 -16.58
CA PRO A 123 -4.09 1.55 -17.52
C PRO A 123 -3.23 0.48 -16.81
N ALA A 124 -2.76 0.77 -15.61
CA ALA A 124 -1.96 -0.16 -14.81
C ALA A 124 -2.84 -1.23 -14.15
N ARG A 125 -2.28 -2.41 -13.90
CA ARG A 125 -2.97 -3.46 -13.15
C ARG A 125 -2.78 -3.26 -11.64
N ILE A 126 -3.87 -3.44 -10.87
CA ILE A 126 -3.85 -3.39 -9.41
C ILE A 126 -4.25 -4.78 -8.92
N LEU A 127 -3.35 -5.43 -8.20
CA LEU A 127 -3.56 -6.77 -7.66
C LEU A 127 -3.64 -6.71 -6.12
N PRO A 128 -4.52 -7.50 -5.49
CA PRO A 128 -4.47 -7.65 -4.04
C PRO A 128 -3.25 -8.50 -3.67
N MET A 129 -2.70 -8.32 -2.48
CA MET A 129 -1.65 -9.20 -1.98
C MET A 129 -2.11 -10.65 -1.80
N SER A 130 -3.41 -10.84 -1.60
CA SER A 130 -4.09 -12.14 -1.49
C SER A 130 -5.57 -11.98 -1.81
N ASP A 131 -6.18 -13.02 -2.40
CA ASP A 131 -7.64 -13.16 -2.50
C ASP A 131 -8.26 -13.67 -1.19
N ASP A 132 -7.44 -14.26 -0.30
CA ASP A 132 -7.86 -14.71 1.02
C ASP A 132 -7.90 -13.55 2.03
N PRO A 133 -8.83 -13.57 2.99
CA PRO A 133 -8.93 -12.50 3.98
C PRO A 133 -7.74 -12.51 4.95
N VAL A 134 -6.96 -11.44 4.92
CA VAL A 134 -5.94 -11.12 5.92
C VAL A 134 -6.34 -9.82 6.61
N ARG A 135 -6.17 -9.74 7.94
CA ARG A 135 -6.56 -8.54 8.70
C ARG A 135 -5.50 -8.15 9.71
N THR A 136 -5.09 -6.86 9.63
CA THR A 136 -4.20 -6.24 10.62
C THR A 136 -4.98 -5.88 11.87
N TRP A 137 -4.48 -6.32 13.03
CA TRP A 137 -5.00 -5.97 14.35
C TRP A 137 -3.90 -5.32 15.18
N VAL A 138 -4.27 -4.28 15.90
CA VAL A 138 -3.36 -3.53 16.78
C VAL A 138 -3.95 -3.50 18.18
N ASP A 139 -3.24 -4.07 19.14
CA ASP A 139 -3.66 -4.15 20.55
C ASP A 139 -5.11 -4.68 20.73
N GLY A 140 -5.48 -5.68 19.91
CA GLY A 140 -6.80 -6.30 19.96
C GLY A 140 -7.92 -5.57 19.21
N THR A 141 -7.59 -4.47 18.49
CA THR A 141 -8.53 -3.68 17.68
C THR A 141 -8.19 -3.80 16.19
N PRO A 142 -9.17 -3.94 15.27
CA PRO A 142 -8.91 -3.86 13.83
C PRO A 142 -8.19 -2.56 13.46
N PHE A 143 -7.19 -2.65 12.58
CA PHE A 143 -6.30 -1.50 12.31
C PHE A 143 -7.04 -0.24 11.86
N GLN A 144 -8.02 -0.32 10.96
CA GLN A 144 -8.75 0.87 10.50
C GLN A 144 -9.50 1.55 11.64
N GLU A 145 -10.13 0.78 12.52
CA GLU A 145 -10.80 1.32 13.70
C GLU A 145 -9.78 1.95 14.66
N TRP A 146 -8.68 1.25 14.93
CA TRP A 146 -7.58 1.78 15.74
C TRP A 146 -7.05 3.10 15.18
N MET A 147 -6.79 3.16 13.87
CA MET A 147 -6.26 4.32 13.18
C MET A 147 -7.17 5.55 13.31
N ILE A 148 -8.48 5.37 13.11
CA ILE A 148 -9.46 6.45 13.16
C ILE A 148 -9.71 6.89 14.60
N ARG A 149 -9.91 5.96 15.53
CA ARG A 149 -10.18 6.29 16.94
C ARG A 149 -8.98 6.94 17.63
N THR A 150 -7.77 6.59 17.27
CA THR A 150 -6.54 7.25 17.78
C THR A 150 -6.20 8.54 17.02
N GLY A 151 -6.92 8.84 15.93
CA GLY A 151 -6.67 9.97 15.04
C GLY A 151 -5.38 9.84 14.26
N GLY A 152 -4.85 8.63 14.09
CA GLY A 152 -3.57 8.38 13.42
C GLY A 152 -2.39 9.10 14.09
N ARG A 153 -2.57 9.56 15.31
CA ARG A 153 -1.57 10.38 16.03
C ARG A 153 -0.37 9.52 16.39
N ALA A 154 0.60 9.58 15.53
CA ALA A 154 1.90 8.91 15.64
C ALA A 154 2.71 9.25 16.89
N GLY A 155 2.20 10.04 17.83
CA GLY A 155 2.99 10.57 18.93
C GLY A 155 2.52 10.23 20.35
N ALA A 156 1.31 9.70 20.53
CA ALA A 156 0.69 9.61 21.85
C ALA A 156 0.38 8.19 22.34
N THR A 157 0.39 7.18 21.48
CA THR A 157 0.03 5.82 21.87
C THR A 157 1.13 4.85 21.47
N ALA A 158 1.76 4.21 22.45
CA ALA A 158 2.64 3.08 22.18
C ALA A 158 1.80 1.93 21.59
N VAL A 159 2.31 1.27 20.57
CA VAL A 159 1.75 0.02 20.03
C VAL A 159 2.40 -1.14 20.78
N GLY A 160 1.60 -1.98 21.42
CA GLY A 160 2.08 -3.16 22.12
C GLY A 160 2.21 -4.38 21.21
N ARG A 161 1.18 -4.66 20.40
CA ARG A 161 1.12 -5.87 19.58
C ARG A 161 0.47 -5.60 18.22
N VAL A 162 1.11 -6.11 17.16
CA VAL A 162 0.54 -6.16 15.81
C VAL A 162 0.31 -7.63 15.45
N GLU A 163 -0.88 -7.96 14.99
CA GLU A 163 -1.26 -9.30 14.54
C GLU A 163 -1.74 -9.24 13.09
N LEU A 164 -1.33 -10.20 12.29
CA LEU A 164 -1.82 -10.39 10.91
C LEU A 164 -2.68 -11.65 10.87
N ARG A 165 -3.96 -11.48 11.21
CA ARG A 165 -4.90 -12.60 11.28
C ARG A 165 -5.23 -13.09 9.88
N GLY A 166 -5.20 -14.42 9.69
CA GLY A 166 -5.42 -15.06 8.41
C GLY A 166 -4.17 -15.21 7.53
N ALA A 167 -3.09 -14.45 7.78
CA ALA A 167 -1.91 -14.42 6.90
C ALA A 167 -1.30 -15.82 6.68
N GLN A 168 -1.24 -16.67 7.71
CA GLN A 168 -0.62 -18.01 7.60
C GLN A 168 -1.38 -18.99 6.71
N ALA A 169 -2.69 -18.76 6.49
CA ALA A 169 -3.55 -19.59 5.64
C ALA A 169 -3.76 -18.99 4.26
N ALA A 170 -3.35 -17.74 4.06
CA ALA A 170 -3.47 -17.01 2.80
C ALA A 170 -2.37 -17.38 1.81
N GLY A 171 -2.65 -17.19 0.52
CA GLY A 171 -1.69 -17.30 -0.57
C GLY A 171 -1.76 -16.10 -1.51
N PRO A 172 -0.66 -15.77 -2.21
CA PRO A 172 -0.72 -14.73 -3.24
C PRO A 172 -1.51 -15.23 -4.46
N PRO A 173 -2.29 -14.37 -5.11
CA PRO A 173 -2.91 -14.73 -6.38
C PRO A 173 -1.86 -15.16 -7.41
N PRO A 174 -2.16 -16.10 -8.33
CA PRO A 174 -1.23 -16.48 -9.40
C PRO A 174 -0.71 -15.29 -10.20
N GLU A 175 -1.56 -14.29 -10.42
CA GLU A 175 -1.23 -13.06 -11.13
C GLU A 175 -0.12 -12.24 -10.45
N VAL A 176 -0.02 -12.30 -9.12
CA VAL A 176 1.08 -11.67 -8.37
C VAL A 176 2.38 -12.42 -8.62
N LEU A 177 2.35 -13.76 -8.56
CA LEU A 177 3.53 -14.58 -8.81
C LEU A 177 4.03 -14.42 -10.25
N ASP A 178 3.12 -14.41 -11.23
CA ASP A 178 3.43 -14.20 -12.63
C ASP A 178 4.05 -12.81 -12.87
N ALA A 179 3.50 -11.77 -12.22
CA ALA A 179 4.01 -10.40 -12.33
C ALA A 179 5.44 -10.30 -11.76
N LEU A 180 5.71 -10.91 -10.60
CA LEU A 180 7.04 -10.93 -9.99
C LEU A 180 8.05 -11.71 -10.85
N ALA A 181 7.66 -12.86 -11.41
CA ALA A 181 8.51 -13.67 -12.28
C ALA A 181 8.83 -12.99 -13.62
N ALA A 182 7.94 -12.15 -14.14
CA ALA A 182 8.11 -11.41 -15.39
C ALA A 182 8.68 -9.99 -15.21
N ALA A 183 8.96 -9.59 -13.98
CA ALA A 183 9.42 -8.25 -13.66
C ALA A 183 10.84 -7.96 -14.22
N ARG A 184 11.06 -6.71 -14.66
CA ARG A 184 12.38 -6.12 -14.92
C ARG A 184 12.88 -5.23 -13.77
N ALA A 185 11.97 -4.83 -12.88
CA ALA A 185 12.26 -4.14 -11.64
C ALA A 185 11.10 -4.37 -10.66
N ILE A 186 11.44 -4.61 -9.40
CA ILE A 186 10.47 -4.71 -8.31
C ILE A 186 10.78 -3.60 -7.31
N VAL A 187 9.77 -2.80 -6.97
CA VAL A 187 9.93 -1.66 -6.10
C VAL A 187 9.01 -1.79 -4.88
N ILE A 188 9.57 -1.79 -3.70
CA ILE A 188 8.82 -1.63 -2.47
C ILE A 188 8.63 -0.11 -2.24
N GLY A 189 7.38 0.35 -2.36
CA GLY A 189 7.04 1.77 -2.23
C GLY A 189 7.30 2.32 -0.83
N PRO A 190 7.39 3.66 -0.65
CA PRO A 190 7.62 4.31 0.64
C PRO A 190 6.37 4.28 1.52
N SER A 191 5.92 3.08 1.78
CA SER A 191 4.78 2.72 2.62
C SER A 191 5.26 2.36 4.03
N ASN A 192 4.35 2.28 4.99
CA ASN A 192 4.70 1.82 6.34
C ASN A 192 5.25 0.38 6.26
N PRO A 193 6.50 0.13 6.69
CA PRO A 193 7.12 -1.17 6.53
C PRO A 193 6.50 -2.27 7.40
N VAL A 194 5.73 -1.90 8.43
CA VAL A 194 5.13 -2.86 9.38
C VAL A 194 3.69 -3.20 9.00
N ILE A 195 2.85 -2.20 8.77
CA ILE A 195 1.40 -2.40 8.58
C ILE A 195 0.92 -2.27 7.13
N SER A 196 1.78 -1.81 6.21
CA SER A 196 1.42 -1.75 4.78
C SER A 196 2.21 -2.77 3.96
N ILE A 197 3.53 -2.79 4.08
CA ILE A 197 4.38 -3.75 3.35
C ILE A 197 4.51 -5.07 4.12
N GLY A 198 4.60 -5.01 5.45
CA GLY A 198 4.69 -6.19 6.30
C GLY A 198 3.62 -7.24 6.02
N PRO A 199 2.32 -6.88 5.89
CA PRO A 199 1.27 -7.82 5.52
C PRO A 199 1.49 -8.49 4.16
N ILE A 200 1.92 -7.74 3.13
CA ILE A 200 2.26 -8.31 1.81
C ILE A 200 3.36 -9.36 1.94
N LEU A 201 4.41 -9.02 2.67
CA LEU A 201 5.56 -9.92 2.90
C LEU A 201 5.25 -11.08 3.85
N ALA A 202 4.16 -11.02 4.61
CA ALA A 202 3.73 -12.08 5.53
C ALA A 202 2.87 -13.16 4.86
N VAL A 203 2.37 -12.90 3.66
CA VAL A 203 1.67 -13.93 2.87
C VAL A 203 2.68 -14.99 2.43
N PRO A 204 2.46 -16.29 2.79
CA PRO A 204 3.37 -17.37 2.41
C PRO A 204 3.62 -17.44 0.90
N GLY A 205 4.88 -17.59 0.49
CA GLY A 205 5.28 -17.62 -0.92
C GLY A 205 5.72 -16.28 -1.50
N VAL A 206 5.31 -15.13 -0.91
CA VAL A 206 5.68 -13.80 -1.46
C VAL A 206 7.17 -13.50 -1.27
N ARG A 207 7.74 -13.73 -0.08
CA ARG A 207 9.18 -13.52 0.15
C ARG A 207 10.04 -14.44 -0.72
N GLU A 208 9.61 -15.66 -0.89
CA GLU A 208 10.25 -16.65 -1.76
C GLU A 208 10.21 -16.21 -3.22
N ALA A 209 9.05 -15.72 -3.69
CA ALA A 209 8.90 -15.20 -5.05
C ALA A 209 9.77 -13.96 -5.30
N LEU A 210 9.86 -13.05 -4.33
CA LEU A 210 10.73 -11.87 -4.41
C LEU A 210 12.22 -12.26 -4.52
N ARG A 211 12.67 -13.22 -3.71
CA ARG A 211 14.07 -13.72 -3.77
C ARG A 211 14.38 -14.50 -5.04
N ALA A 212 13.39 -15.17 -5.62
CA ALA A 212 13.53 -15.94 -6.85
C ALA A 212 13.33 -15.10 -8.11
N ALA A 213 12.86 -13.87 -7.97
CA ALA A 213 12.62 -12.98 -9.10
C ALA A 213 13.93 -12.69 -9.86
N PRO A 214 13.92 -12.66 -11.20
CA PRO A 214 15.10 -12.30 -11.97
C PRO A 214 15.46 -10.82 -11.88
N ALA A 215 14.52 -9.99 -11.43
CA ALA A 215 14.66 -8.55 -11.32
C ALA A 215 15.16 -8.14 -9.94
N PRO A 216 15.98 -7.08 -9.82
CA PRO A 216 16.34 -6.51 -8.54
C PRO A 216 15.12 -5.98 -7.78
N VAL A 217 15.14 -6.18 -6.46
CA VAL A 217 14.14 -5.64 -5.52
C VAL A 217 14.72 -4.42 -4.82
N VAL A 218 14.16 -3.26 -5.08
CA VAL A 218 14.60 -1.97 -4.50
C VAL A 218 13.50 -1.41 -3.60
N ALA A 219 13.83 -1.03 -2.38
CA ALA A 219 12.89 -0.32 -1.52
C ALA A 219 13.13 1.18 -1.55
N VAL A 220 12.05 1.97 -1.44
CA VAL A 220 12.10 3.41 -1.21
C VAL A 220 11.75 3.70 0.25
N SER A 221 12.62 4.40 0.95
CA SER A 221 12.43 4.72 2.37
C SER A 221 11.25 5.69 2.57
N PRO A 222 10.34 5.42 3.52
CA PRO A 222 9.31 6.37 3.93
C PRO A 222 9.84 7.44 4.92
N ILE A 223 11.11 7.38 5.29
CA ILE A 223 11.75 8.32 6.22
C ILE A 223 12.41 9.44 5.42
N VAL A 224 12.14 10.68 5.79
CA VAL A 224 12.62 11.89 5.11
C VAL A 224 13.25 12.82 6.15
N GLY A 225 14.51 13.20 5.96
CA GLY A 225 15.25 14.04 6.91
C GLY A 225 15.32 13.44 8.32
N GLY A 226 15.37 12.10 8.42
CA GLY A 226 15.36 11.39 9.69
C GLY A 226 13.99 11.35 10.40
N ALA A 227 12.90 11.75 9.72
CA ALA A 227 11.55 11.79 10.29
C ALA A 227 10.51 11.16 9.39
N VAL A 228 9.40 10.73 9.97
CA VAL A 228 8.20 10.29 9.25
C VAL A 228 7.36 11.51 8.89
N LEU A 229 7.07 11.73 7.62
CA LEU A 229 6.29 12.89 7.17
C LEU A 229 4.82 12.80 7.57
N LYS A 230 4.23 11.59 7.54
CA LYS A 230 2.79 11.39 7.80
C LYS A 230 2.53 9.96 8.31
N GLY A 231 1.55 9.84 9.20
CA GLY A 231 1.08 8.54 9.70
C GLY A 231 1.92 7.93 10.83
N PRO A 232 1.56 6.74 11.29
CA PRO A 232 2.09 6.13 12.50
C PRO A 232 3.37 5.30 12.29
N THR A 233 4.11 5.46 11.17
CA THR A 233 5.25 4.60 10.83
C THR A 233 6.28 4.49 11.96
N ALA A 234 6.65 5.60 12.60
CA ALA A 234 7.65 5.59 13.67
C ALA A 234 7.21 4.75 14.88
N VAL A 235 5.94 4.80 15.24
CA VAL A 235 5.41 4.05 16.39
C VAL A 235 5.41 2.55 16.11
N PHE A 236 5.04 2.15 14.90
CA PHE A 236 5.06 0.75 14.50
C PHE A 236 6.49 0.19 14.37
N MET A 237 7.43 0.95 13.82
CA MET A 237 8.83 0.54 13.75
C MET A 237 9.42 0.32 15.14
N ARG A 238 9.14 1.23 16.10
CA ARG A 238 9.57 1.05 17.50
C ARG A 238 8.93 -0.17 18.15
N ALA A 239 7.66 -0.47 17.87
CA ALA A 239 7.00 -1.67 18.36
C ALA A 239 7.67 -2.96 17.85
N MET A 240 8.28 -2.91 16.66
CA MET A 240 9.09 -4.00 16.10
C MET A 240 10.55 -4.01 16.59
N GLY A 241 10.91 -3.13 17.54
CA GLY A 241 12.26 -3.04 18.09
C GLY A 241 13.30 -2.44 17.14
N VAL A 242 12.87 -1.70 16.10
CA VAL A 242 13.78 -1.04 15.15
C VAL A 242 13.67 0.48 15.23
N ALA A 243 14.77 1.17 14.94
CA ALA A 243 14.77 2.62 14.86
C ALA A 243 13.91 3.11 13.68
N PRO A 244 13.19 4.24 13.83
CA PRO A 244 12.39 4.81 12.75
C PRO A 244 13.26 5.67 11.82
N ASP A 245 14.24 5.03 11.18
CA ASP A 245 15.18 5.59 10.22
C ASP A 245 15.35 4.66 9.01
N ALA A 246 16.14 5.08 8.03
CA ALA A 246 16.39 4.31 6.81
C ALA A 246 17.07 2.96 7.09
N ALA A 247 17.96 2.89 8.08
CA ALA A 247 18.61 1.64 8.50
C ALA A 247 17.60 0.65 9.11
N GLY A 248 16.65 1.16 9.92
CA GLY A 248 15.56 0.36 10.45
C GLY A 248 14.63 -0.17 9.36
N VAL A 249 14.37 0.62 8.31
CA VAL A 249 13.61 0.16 7.12
C VAL A 249 14.37 -0.96 6.42
N ALA A 250 15.67 -0.78 6.15
CA ALA A 250 16.51 -1.82 5.54
C ALA A 250 16.48 -3.13 6.35
N ARG A 251 16.57 -3.02 7.69
CA ARG A 251 16.52 -4.19 8.59
C ARG A 251 15.18 -4.94 8.52
N LEU A 252 14.06 -4.24 8.38
CA LEU A 252 12.74 -4.88 8.23
C LEU A 252 12.58 -5.63 6.89
N TYR A 253 13.38 -5.24 5.89
CA TYR A 253 13.38 -5.86 4.56
C TYR A 253 14.61 -6.77 4.33
N ASP A 254 15.36 -7.09 5.37
CA ASP A 254 16.55 -7.93 5.28
C ASP A 254 16.26 -9.25 4.56
N GLY A 255 17.19 -9.63 3.66
CA GLY A 255 17.07 -10.80 2.80
C GLY A 255 15.96 -10.72 1.75
N VAL A 256 15.39 -9.54 1.48
CA VAL A 256 14.36 -9.31 0.45
C VAL A 256 14.81 -8.27 -0.57
N ILE A 257 15.49 -7.21 -0.14
CA ILE A 257 15.91 -6.11 -1.01
C ILE A 257 17.37 -6.21 -1.43
N ASP A 258 17.66 -5.80 -2.66
CA ASP A 258 19.00 -5.66 -3.23
C ASP A 258 19.55 -4.25 -3.08
N GLY A 259 18.70 -3.26 -2.83
CA GLY A 259 19.09 -1.87 -2.63
C GLY A 259 18.00 -1.02 -2.00
N LEU A 260 18.42 0.13 -1.47
CA LEU A 260 17.54 1.11 -0.84
C LEU A 260 17.69 2.48 -1.48
N VAL A 261 16.58 3.15 -1.73
CA VAL A 261 16.53 4.58 -2.09
C VAL A 261 16.18 5.36 -0.83
N ALA A 262 17.06 6.25 -0.40
CA ALA A 262 16.91 7.01 0.84
C ALA A 262 17.57 8.39 0.70
N ASP A 263 17.27 9.30 1.61
CA ASP A 263 17.87 10.64 1.65
C ASP A 263 19.20 10.70 2.42
N GLY A 264 19.64 9.59 3.00
CA GLY A 264 20.90 9.45 3.70
C GLY A 264 21.53 8.07 3.50
N PRO A 265 22.79 7.89 3.96
CA PRO A 265 23.51 6.64 3.83
C PRO A 265 22.92 5.55 4.74
N VAL A 266 23.04 4.30 4.31
CA VAL A 266 22.77 3.11 5.14
C VAL A 266 23.88 2.10 4.83
N ASP A 267 24.46 1.54 5.88
CA ASP A 267 25.53 0.54 5.74
C ASP A 267 24.98 -0.84 5.39
N GLY A 268 25.79 -1.65 4.70
CA GLY A 268 25.54 -3.06 4.48
C GLY A 268 24.72 -3.41 3.24
N LEU A 269 24.23 -2.42 2.48
CA LEU A 269 23.55 -2.63 1.19
C LEU A 269 23.79 -1.46 0.24
N PRO A 270 23.62 -1.64 -1.08
CA PRO A 270 23.64 -0.53 -2.05
C PRO A 270 22.57 0.51 -1.73
N VAL A 271 22.94 1.79 -1.75
CA VAL A 271 22.02 2.91 -1.48
C VAL A 271 22.08 3.95 -2.59
N LEU A 272 20.94 4.28 -3.17
CA LEU A 272 20.77 5.51 -3.94
C LEU A 272 20.40 6.63 -2.98
N GLN A 273 21.33 7.54 -2.73
CA GLN A 273 21.05 8.75 -1.95
C GLN A 273 20.40 9.81 -2.85
N THR A 274 19.14 10.13 -2.56
CA THR A 274 18.38 11.17 -3.27
C THR A 274 17.26 11.74 -2.41
N ASP A 275 16.67 12.85 -2.85
CA ASP A 275 15.46 13.39 -2.23
C ASP A 275 14.27 12.45 -2.49
N VAL A 276 13.78 11.79 -1.45
CA VAL A 276 12.65 10.84 -1.53
C VAL A 276 11.28 11.52 -1.44
N ARG A 277 11.22 12.85 -1.38
CA ARG A 277 9.96 13.59 -1.42
C ARG A 277 9.33 13.52 -2.81
N MET A 278 8.01 13.41 -2.81
CA MET A 278 7.18 13.31 -4.01
C MET A 278 6.27 14.54 -4.13
N ASP A 279 6.88 15.71 -4.18
CA ASP A 279 6.17 16.99 -4.29
C ASP A 279 5.71 17.19 -5.74
N GLY A 280 4.40 17.25 -5.94
CA GLY A 280 3.81 17.41 -7.27
C GLY A 280 4.02 16.21 -8.21
N ALA A 281 3.63 16.35 -9.47
CA ALA A 281 3.82 15.33 -10.50
C ALA A 281 5.31 15.12 -10.83
N ASP A 282 6.05 16.22 -10.97
CA ASP A 282 7.48 16.17 -11.32
C ASP A 282 8.32 15.45 -10.26
N GLY A 283 8.05 15.70 -8.97
CA GLY A 283 8.73 15.01 -7.87
C GLY A 283 8.46 13.50 -7.86
N ARG A 284 7.21 13.09 -8.12
CA ARG A 284 6.85 11.67 -8.23
C ARG A 284 7.55 11.00 -9.42
N ALA A 285 7.49 11.63 -10.61
CA ALA A 285 8.10 11.09 -11.82
C ALA A 285 9.64 11.08 -11.75
N ARG A 286 10.25 12.06 -11.09
CA ARG A 286 11.70 12.10 -10.83
C ARG A 286 12.10 10.89 -9.98
N LEU A 287 11.48 10.71 -8.80
CA LEU A 287 11.81 9.61 -7.90
C LEU A 287 11.58 8.25 -8.57
N ALA A 288 10.52 8.10 -9.38
CA ALA A 288 10.26 6.89 -10.14
C ALA A 288 11.39 6.59 -11.13
N ARG A 289 11.83 7.58 -11.93
CA ARG A 289 12.95 7.40 -12.88
C ARG A 289 14.26 7.05 -12.17
N GLU A 290 14.59 7.74 -11.09
CA GLU A 290 15.81 7.50 -10.33
C GLU A 290 15.81 6.09 -9.70
N THR A 291 14.68 5.67 -9.13
CA THR A 291 14.51 4.33 -8.56
C THR A 291 14.67 3.24 -9.61
N LEU A 292 14.07 3.42 -10.80
CA LEU A 292 14.20 2.44 -11.90
C LEU A 292 15.62 2.40 -12.48
N ALA A 293 16.28 3.55 -12.61
CA ALA A 293 17.67 3.60 -13.04
C ALA A 293 18.61 2.91 -12.04
N PHE A 294 18.37 3.08 -10.75
CA PHE A 294 19.09 2.41 -9.69
C PHE A 294 18.85 0.88 -9.73
N ALA A 295 17.58 0.45 -9.86
CA ALA A 295 17.29 -0.98 -10.02
C ALA A 295 18.02 -1.59 -11.22
N ALA A 296 18.01 -0.90 -12.38
CA ALA A 296 18.72 -1.36 -13.57
C ALA A 296 20.26 -1.43 -13.40
N ALA A 297 20.83 -0.66 -12.48
CA ALA A 297 22.27 -0.71 -12.19
C ALA A 297 22.65 -1.84 -11.21
N LEU A 298 21.66 -2.46 -10.56
CA LEU A 298 21.85 -3.60 -9.67
C LEU A 298 21.64 -4.96 -10.38
N ALA A 299 21.01 -4.94 -11.58
CA ALA A 299 20.80 -6.13 -12.42
C ALA A 299 22.12 -6.55 -13.12
#